data_4ed31c8fc532c7c91ad0d9d59f2c6817
#
_entry.id   4ed31c8fc532c7c91ad0d9d59f2c6817
#
_cell.length_a   1.000
_cell.length_b   1.000
_cell.length_c   1.000
_cell.angle_alpha   90.00
_cell.angle_beta   90.00
_cell.angle_gamma   90.00
#
_symmetry.space_group_name_H-M   'P 1'
#
loop_
_entity.id
_entity.type
_entity.pdbx_description
1 polymer ?
#
loop_
_entity_poly.entity_id
_entity_poly.type
_entity_poly.pdbx_seq_one_letter_code
_entity_poly.pdbx_strand_id
1 'polypeptide(L)'
;MTRSCDVGSLPFVGDSKKFVEGASRFSLYPADESCEFFEKKVLECLLDKIRVGIDVPNYPQFRDMNEMFLSMMDGVERIKGGYLETMIPSVKTDKSSIPEVMVIEKHSQRIQEKKGAAFEVRICVTGPYTLSSFFPYKREDIFIRLGNVISQIVENSIFNDKHGRVSLVSVDEPVFGLQDDALIDFGSEGRENLQRAWESIFHKAKSKNAQTLMHLHSTVDGLFWDIDSLEIIDSHVDDPLHQTKKTKEKLESTDKFLKGSIAFSEFDNLIRQRILSNSREKLTEVSVNEKIAEAWKSINRGENDPKIFLENIDVMKQRLAKLVNQFGVERVPYAGPECGLKGFATYESAVECLRRVSSAIESFEK
;
A
#
# COMPACT_ATOMS: atom_id res chain seq x y z
N MET A 1 6.65 -20.89 -2.63
CA MET A 1 6.74 -20.32 -1.25
C MET A 1 6.14 -18.93 -1.27
N THR A 2 5.16 -18.69 -0.41
CA THR A 2 4.49 -17.39 -0.29
C THR A 2 5.30 -16.46 0.61
N ARG A 3 5.58 -15.24 0.18
CA ARG A 3 6.38 -14.26 0.92
C ARG A 3 5.49 -13.20 1.58
N SER A 4 5.91 -12.68 2.72
CA SER A 4 5.19 -11.61 3.39
C SER A 4 5.51 -10.24 2.79
N CYS A 5 4.46 -9.40 2.60
CA CYS A 5 4.62 -7.99 2.26
C CYS A 5 3.54 -7.14 2.94
N ASP A 6 3.82 -5.86 3.17
CA ASP A 6 2.85 -4.91 3.73
C ASP A 6 2.51 -3.79 2.74
N VAL A 7 1.46 -3.01 3.03
CA VAL A 7 1.00 -1.91 2.16
C VAL A 7 1.71 -0.59 2.43
N GLY A 8 2.27 -0.40 3.65
CA GLY A 8 3.22 0.68 3.91
C GLY A 8 2.90 1.58 5.09
N SER A 9 1.66 2.05 5.22
CA SER A 9 1.32 3.03 6.25
C SER A 9 1.15 2.40 7.64
N LEU A 10 1.68 3.10 8.66
CA LEU A 10 1.56 2.77 10.08
C LEU A 10 1.21 4.04 10.87
N PRO A 11 0.71 3.94 12.11
CA PRO A 11 0.56 5.09 12.99
C PRO A 11 1.90 5.80 13.17
N PHE A 12 1.92 7.12 12.98
CA PHE A 12 3.15 7.89 13.14
C PHE A 12 3.38 8.30 14.61
N VAL A 13 4.62 8.12 15.07
CA VAL A 13 5.03 8.54 16.40
C VAL A 13 6.09 9.63 16.29
N GLY A 14 5.74 10.85 16.73
CA GLY A 14 6.63 12.00 16.73
C GLY A 14 6.01 13.25 16.10
N ASP A 15 6.85 14.21 15.74
CA ASP A 15 6.43 15.46 15.09
C ASP A 15 6.21 15.21 13.58
N SER A 16 4.93 15.09 13.21
CA SER A 16 4.53 14.86 11.81
C SER A 16 4.86 16.04 10.88
N LYS A 17 4.85 17.28 11.40
CA LYS A 17 5.20 18.47 10.60
C LYS A 17 6.69 18.45 10.26
N LYS A 18 7.54 18.19 11.28
CA LYS A 18 8.99 18.05 11.09
C LYS A 18 9.33 16.91 10.13
N PHE A 19 8.57 15.79 10.18
CA PHE A 19 8.75 14.68 9.24
C PHE A 19 8.45 15.08 7.79
N VAL A 20 7.31 15.75 7.54
CA VAL A 20 6.92 16.23 6.21
C VAL A 20 7.89 17.28 5.67
N GLU A 21 8.35 18.20 6.53
CA GLU A 21 9.36 19.19 6.18
C GLU A 21 10.67 18.52 5.79
N GLY A 22 11.15 17.56 6.57
CA GLY A 22 12.35 16.77 6.26
C GLY A 22 12.25 16.04 4.93
N ALA A 23 11.12 15.37 4.67
CA ALA A 23 10.86 14.72 3.38
C ALA A 23 10.93 15.70 2.20
N SER A 24 10.40 16.92 2.37
CA SER A 24 10.37 17.93 1.30
C SER A 24 11.73 18.54 0.98
N ARG A 25 12.66 18.48 1.91
CA ARG A 25 14.01 19.09 1.83
C ARG A 25 15.12 18.06 1.63
N PHE A 26 14.85 16.79 1.79
CA PHE A 26 15.86 15.73 1.90
C PHE A 26 16.89 15.72 0.75
N SER A 27 16.45 15.97 -0.47
CA SER A 27 17.33 16.04 -1.64
C SER A 27 18.15 17.33 -1.73
N LEU A 28 17.70 18.42 -1.10
CA LEU A 28 18.27 19.76 -1.24
C LEU A 28 19.20 20.13 -0.08
N TYR A 29 18.85 19.71 1.13
CA TYR A 29 19.52 20.14 2.37
C TYR A 29 19.76 18.97 3.33
N PRO A 30 20.67 18.03 2.99
CA PRO A 30 20.81 16.78 3.74
C PRO A 30 21.32 16.95 5.19
N ALA A 31 21.84 18.11 5.57
CA ALA A 31 22.33 18.43 6.92
C ALA A 31 21.31 19.23 7.76
N ASP A 32 20.07 19.35 7.31
CA ASP A 32 18.99 20.00 8.05
C ASP A 32 18.44 19.07 9.15
N GLU A 33 18.13 19.62 10.32
CA GLU A 33 17.62 18.84 11.47
C GLU A 33 16.30 18.10 11.15
N SER A 34 15.47 18.67 10.30
CA SER A 34 14.25 18.00 9.84
C SER A 34 14.54 16.82 8.92
N CYS A 35 15.60 16.92 8.10
CA CYS A 35 16.05 15.83 7.23
C CYS A 35 16.64 14.67 8.05
N GLU A 36 17.43 14.95 9.08
CA GLU A 36 17.95 13.92 9.99
C GLU A 36 16.81 13.20 10.73
N PHE A 37 15.81 13.96 11.19
CA PHE A 37 14.64 13.40 11.84
C PHE A 37 13.83 12.49 10.88
N PHE A 38 13.61 12.95 9.65
CA PHE A 38 12.93 12.19 8.60
C PHE A 38 13.69 10.88 8.31
N GLU A 39 14.99 10.97 8.04
CA GLU A 39 15.86 9.83 7.75
C GLU A 39 15.82 8.79 8.88
N LYS A 40 15.94 9.26 10.13
CA LYS A 40 15.86 8.41 11.32
C LYS A 40 14.53 7.65 11.39
N LYS A 41 13.39 8.34 11.18
CA LYS A 41 12.07 7.75 11.27
C LYS A 41 11.80 6.72 10.16
N VAL A 42 12.26 6.98 8.94
CA VAL A 42 12.18 6.03 7.84
C VAL A 42 12.97 4.75 8.17
N LEU A 43 14.21 4.89 8.65
CA LEU A 43 15.05 3.74 8.99
C LEU A 43 14.52 2.94 10.17
N GLU A 44 14.08 3.60 11.25
CA GLU A 44 13.48 2.94 12.41
C GLU A 44 12.33 2.06 11.99
N CYS A 45 11.37 2.60 11.26
CA CYS A 45 10.18 1.88 10.83
C CYS A 45 10.51 0.72 9.86
N LEU A 46 11.38 0.93 8.87
CA LEU A 46 11.76 -0.15 7.95
C LEU A 46 12.45 -1.30 8.69
N LEU A 47 13.37 -0.98 9.61
CA LEU A 47 14.05 -1.99 10.41
C LEU A 47 13.09 -2.74 11.35
N ASP A 48 12.06 -2.08 11.87
CA ASP A 48 11.03 -2.75 12.68
C ASP A 48 10.23 -3.75 11.84
N LYS A 49 9.83 -3.39 10.61
CA LYS A 49 9.17 -4.31 9.67
C LYS A 49 10.04 -5.53 9.34
N ILE A 50 11.32 -5.31 9.06
CA ILE A 50 12.30 -6.40 8.81
C ILE A 50 12.45 -7.29 10.05
N ARG A 51 12.57 -6.69 11.24
CA ARG A 51 12.75 -7.42 12.52
C ARG A 51 11.58 -8.33 12.85
N VAL A 52 10.36 -7.92 12.51
CA VAL A 52 9.16 -8.76 12.72
C VAL A 52 8.91 -9.76 11.59
N GLY A 53 9.84 -9.87 10.63
CA GLY A 53 9.89 -10.94 9.64
C GLY A 53 9.16 -10.63 8.33
N ILE A 54 8.89 -9.36 8.00
CA ILE A 54 8.35 -9.03 6.66
C ILE A 54 9.45 -9.20 5.61
N ASP A 55 9.22 -10.08 4.62
CA ASP A 55 10.19 -10.43 3.58
C ASP A 55 10.44 -9.28 2.61
N VAL A 56 9.34 -8.61 2.18
CA VAL A 56 9.35 -7.49 1.24
C VAL A 56 8.57 -6.32 1.84
N PRO A 57 9.15 -5.61 2.83
CA PRO A 57 8.48 -4.47 3.45
C PRO A 57 8.31 -3.33 2.45
N ASN A 58 7.14 -2.69 2.48
CA ASN A 58 6.96 -1.41 1.80
C ASN A 58 7.74 -0.31 2.53
N TYR A 59 8.24 0.70 1.80
CA TYR A 59 8.81 1.87 2.47
C TYR A 59 7.81 2.46 3.48
N PRO A 60 8.25 3.05 4.60
CA PRO A 60 7.36 3.64 5.59
C PRO A 60 6.58 4.82 5.01
N GLN A 61 5.26 4.68 4.90
CA GLN A 61 4.37 5.69 4.32
C GLN A 61 3.63 6.43 5.43
N PHE A 62 4.22 7.51 5.93
CA PHE A 62 3.65 8.36 6.97
C PHE A 62 3.00 9.63 6.43
N ARG A 63 3.35 10.03 5.20
CA ARG A 63 2.76 11.19 4.53
C ARG A 63 1.39 10.85 3.93
N ASP A 64 0.62 11.86 3.59
CA ASP A 64 -0.59 11.66 2.79
C ASP A 64 -0.20 11.08 1.42
N MET A 65 -0.87 9.99 1.02
CA MET A 65 -0.52 9.23 -0.17
C MET A 65 -0.76 10.01 -1.47
N ASN A 66 -1.62 11.02 -1.48
CA ASN A 66 -1.92 11.81 -2.65
C ASN A 66 -1.03 13.07 -2.70
N GLU A 67 -0.99 13.82 -1.61
CA GLU A 67 -0.16 15.02 -1.47
C GLU A 67 1.32 14.76 -1.74
N MET A 68 1.84 13.60 -1.33
CA MET A 68 3.25 13.29 -1.55
C MET A 68 3.60 13.23 -3.04
N PHE A 69 2.71 12.71 -3.89
CA PHE A 69 2.95 12.64 -5.34
C PHE A 69 2.58 13.94 -6.05
N LEU A 70 1.44 14.55 -5.71
CA LEU A 70 1.03 15.84 -6.30
C LEU A 70 2.06 16.95 -6.03
N SER A 71 2.71 16.93 -4.86
CA SER A 71 3.78 17.88 -4.53
C SER A 71 5.07 17.70 -5.35
N MET A 72 5.24 16.56 -6.01
CA MET A 72 6.37 16.25 -6.90
C MET A 72 6.12 16.71 -8.33
N MET A 73 4.96 17.28 -8.64
CA MET A 73 4.55 17.66 -9.99
C MET A 73 4.69 19.16 -10.20
N ASP A 74 5.31 19.56 -11.31
CA ASP A 74 5.17 20.88 -11.91
C ASP A 74 3.91 20.91 -12.78
N GLY A 75 3.33 22.12 -13.00
CA GLY A 75 2.11 22.28 -13.79
C GLY A 75 0.83 21.93 -13.07
N VAL A 76 0.91 21.63 -11.76
CA VAL A 76 -0.22 21.30 -10.89
C VAL A 76 -0.22 22.27 -9.70
N GLU A 77 -1.32 22.98 -9.50
CA GLU A 77 -1.48 23.94 -8.41
C GLU A 77 -2.63 23.58 -7.49
N ARG A 78 -2.41 23.74 -6.18
CA ARG A 78 -3.46 23.53 -5.18
C ARG A 78 -4.46 24.68 -5.18
N ILE A 79 -5.73 24.35 -5.26
CA ILE A 79 -6.85 25.30 -5.17
C ILE A 79 -7.78 24.92 -4.01
N LYS A 80 -8.79 25.77 -3.72
CA LYS A 80 -9.83 25.41 -2.75
C LYS A 80 -10.64 24.22 -3.30
N GLY A 81 -10.55 23.08 -2.64
CA GLY A 81 -11.30 21.87 -2.99
C GLY A 81 -10.58 20.89 -3.93
N GLY A 82 -9.29 21.10 -4.22
CA GLY A 82 -8.52 20.14 -5.02
C GLY A 82 -7.30 20.72 -5.70
N TYR A 83 -7.08 20.31 -6.94
CA TYR A 83 -5.94 20.71 -7.75
C TYR A 83 -6.40 21.15 -9.15
N LEU A 84 -5.61 22.01 -9.78
CA LEU A 84 -5.80 22.49 -11.15
C LEU A 84 -4.52 22.26 -11.95
N GLU A 85 -4.67 21.79 -13.19
CA GLU A 85 -3.59 21.79 -14.16
C GLU A 85 -3.43 23.20 -14.73
N THR A 86 -2.27 23.81 -14.48
CA THR A 86 -1.89 25.12 -15.07
C THR A 86 -1.04 24.95 -16.32
N MET A 87 -0.37 23.78 -16.43
CA MET A 87 0.36 23.32 -17.59
C MET A 87 0.28 21.79 -17.65
N ILE A 88 0.81 21.18 -18.70
CA ILE A 88 0.96 19.73 -18.75
C ILE A 88 1.84 19.27 -17.58
N PRO A 89 1.34 18.39 -16.70
CA PRO A 89 2.08 17.92 -15.54
C PRO A 89 3.41 17.27 -15.92
N SER A 90 4.45 17.60 -15.19
CA SER A 90 5.78 17.01 -15.32
C SER A 90 6.41 16.79 -13.95
N VAL A 91 7.41 15.92 -13.86
CA VAL A 91 8.14 15.70 -12.60
C VAL A 91 9.03 16.88 -12.30
N LYS A 92 9.00 17.39 -11.06
CA LYS A 92 9.95 18.40 -10.59
C LYS A 92 11.38 17.84 -10.60
N THR A 93 12.32 18.61 -11.16
CA THR A 93 13.71 18.18 -11.32
C THR A 93 14.37 17.84 -9.97
N ASP A 94 14.07 18.60 -8.94
CA ASP A 94 14.61 18.46 -7.58
C ASP A 94 13.86 17.43 -6.71
N LYS A 95 12.74 16.89 -7.20
CA LYS A 95 11.86 15.95 -6.48
C LYS A 95 11.42 14.80 -7.38
N SER A 96 12.34 14.20 -8.07
CA SER A 96 12.03 13.17 -9.07
C SER A 96 11.92 11.75 -8.50
N SER A 97 12.38 11.53 -7.28
CA SER A 97 12.36 10.22 -6.60
C SER A 97 11.64 10.31 -5.25
N ILE A 98 11.08 9.21 -4.79
CA ILE A 98 10.42 9.10 -3.48
C ILE A 98 11.48 9.29 -2.37
N PRO A 99 11.39 10.33 -1.51
CA PRO A 99 12.42 10.63 -0.52
C PRO A 99 12.68 9.48 0.46
N GLU A 100 11.64 8.75 0.87
CA GLU A 100 11.76 7.58 1.75
C GLU A 100 12.60 6.48 1.11
N VAL A 101 12.45 6.29 -0.21
CA VAL A 101 13.23 5.29 -0.96
C VAL A 101 14.69 5.74 -1.11
N MET A 102 14.92 7.04 -1.31
CA MET A 102 16.29 7.60 -1.33
C MET A 102 17.01 7.38 0.02
N VAL A 103 16.29 7.49 1.15
CA VAL A 103 16.85 7.15 2.48
C VAL A 103 17.23 5.68 2.55
N ILE A 104 16.37 4.79 2.07
CA ILE A 104 16.61 3.34 2.09
C ILE A 104 17.82 2.98 1.24
N GLU A 105 17.91 3.53 0.04
CA GLU A 105 19.06 3.35 -0.86
C GLU A 105 20.36 3.86 -0.22
N LYS A 106 20.36 5.10 0.31
CA LYS A 106 21.51 5.70 1.03
C LYS A 106 22.03 4.83 2.17
N HIS A 107 21.15 4.12 2.85
CA HIS A 107 21.48 3.27 4.00
C HIS A 107 21.43 1.77 3.71
N SER A 108 21.46 1.37 2.45
CA SER A 108 21.30 -0.03 2.03
C SER A 108 22.30 -0.98 2.70
N GLN A 109 23.57 -0.60 2.81
CA GLN A 109 24.57 -1.39 3.53
C GLN A 109 24.22 -1.61 5.00
N ARG A 110 23.82 -0.55 5.72
CA ARG A 110 23.44 -0.63 7.14
C ARG A 110 22.21 -1.52 7.34
N ILE A 111 21.24 -1.45 6.42
CA ILE A 111 20.02 -2.29 6.45
C ILE A 111 20.41 -3.75 6.24
N GLN A 112 21.26 -4.05 5.25
CA GLN A 112 21.79 -5.39 5.01
C GLN A 112 22.50 -5.94 6.24
N GLU A 113 23.40 -5.17 6.87
CA GLU A 113 24.11 -5.58 8.10
C GLU A 113 23.15 -5.93 9.23
N LYS A 114 22.05 -5.17 9.40
CA LYS A 114 21.01 -5.44 10.40
C LYS A 114 20.16 -6.66 10.09
N LYS A 115 19.87 -6.90 8.81
CA LYS A 115 19.10 -8.07 8.36
C LYS A 115 19.98 -9.34 8.33
N GLY A 116 21.28 -9.21 8.11
CA GLY A 116 22.21 -10.33 7.91
C GLY A 116 22.22 -10.89 6.48
N ALA A 117 21.49 -10.30 5.54
CA ALA A 117 21.41 -10.67 4.13
C ALA A 117 20.96 -9.49 3.29
N ALA A 118 21.16 -9.55 1.97
CA ALA A 118 20.57 -8.59 1.04
C ALA A 118 19.05 -8.50 1.25
N PHE A 119 18.51 -7.29 1.10
CA PHE A 119 17.09 -7.05 1.36
C PHE A 119 16.35 -6.66 0.09
N GLU A 120 15.05 -6.88 0.12
CA GLU A 120 14.12 -6.44 -0.91
C GLU A 120 13.08 -5.52 -0.29
N VAL A 121 12.66 -4.52 -1.04
CA VAL A 121 11.59 -3.61 -0.62
C VAL A 121 10.52 -3.49 -1.70
N ARG A 122 9.29 -3.27 -1.23
CA ARG A 122 8.17 -2.80 -2.04
C ARG A 122 8.18 -1.28 -2.05
N ILE A 123 7.85 -0.70 -3.21
CA ILE A 123 7.44 0.70 -3.29
C ILE A 123 5.99 0.78 -3.76
N CYS A 124 5.22 1.74 -3.25
CA CYS A 124 3.87 2.02 -3.72
C CYS A 124 3.77 3.46 -4.21
N VAL A 125 2.95 3.66 -5.23
CA VAL A 125 2.58 4.96 -5.77
C VAL A 125 1.08 5.05 -5.88
N THR A 126 0.51 6.24 -5.64
CA THR A 126 -0.90 6.47 -5.92
C THR A 126 -1.11 6.52 -7.42
N GLY A 127 -2.07 5.74 -7.90
CA GLY A 127 -2.34 5.61 -9.32
C GLY A 127 -3.05 6.82 -9.93
N PRO A 128 -3.01 6.93 -11.26
CA PRO A 128 -3.51 8.10 -11.99
C PRO A 128 -5.03 8.29 -11.82
N TYR A 129 -5.80 7.23 -11.65
CA TYR A 129 -7.24 7.35 -11.42
C TYR A 129 -7.52 8.01 -10.07
N THR A 130 -6.92 7.51 -8.99
CA THR A 130 -7.06 8.07 -7.65
C THR A 130 -6.58 9.52 -7.60
N LEU A 131 -5.41 9.83 -8.18
CA LEU A 131 -4.92 11.20 -8.24
C LEU A 131 -5.86 12.12 -9.03
N SER A 132 -6.47 11.64 -10.11
CA SER A 132 -7.41 12.43 -10.90
C SER A 132 -8.66 12.85 -10.13
N SER A 133 -9.04 12.12 -9.08
CA SER A 133 -10.20 12.46 -8.25
C SER A 133 -10.05 13.79 -7.50
N PHE A 134 -8.82 14.29 -7.36
CA PHE A 134 -8.52 15.59 -6.77
C PHE A 134 -8.64 16.77 -7.74
N PHE A 135 -8.94 16.50 -9.02
CA PHE A 135 -9.09 17.53 -10.05
C PHE A 135 -10.58 17.71 -10.38
N PRO A 136 -11.21 18.82 -9.91
CA PRO A 136 -12.62 19.08 -10.17
C PRO A 136 -12.93 19.34 -11.66
N TYR A 137 -11.91 19.78 -12.42
CA TYR A 137 -12.01 20.06 -13.86
C TYR A 137 -11.06 19.11 -14.60
N LYS A 138 -11.51 17.88 -14.85
CA LYS A 138 -10.71 16.86 -15.52
C LYS A 138 -11.33 16.45 -16.86
N ARG A 139 -10.48 16.08 -17.82
CA ARG A 139 -10.83 15.50 -19.12
C ARG A 139 -10.22 14.12 -19.21
N GLU A 140 -10.59 13.37 -20.25
CA GLU A 140 -10.19 11.97 -20.47
C GLU A 140 -8.67 11.78 -20.52
N ASP A 141 -7.92 12.79 -20.98
CA ASP A 141 -6.47 12.76 -21.12
C ASP A 141 -5.70 12.99 -19.81
N ILE A 142 -6.39 13.33 -18.68
CA ILE A 142 -5.76 13.51 -17.37
C ILE A 142 -5.07 12.23 -16.91
N PHE A 143 -5.66 11.06 -17.17
CA PHE A 143 -5.10 9.79 -16.71
C PHE A 143 -3.73 9.53 -17.33
N ILE A 144 -3.57 9.75 -18.63
CA ILE A 144 -2.29 9.53 -19.30
C ILE A 144 -1.24 10.57 -18.86
N ARG A 145 -1.65 11.84 -18.62
CA ARG A 145 -0.73 12.87 -18.16
C ARG A 145 -0.21 12.57 -16.75
N LEU A 146 -1.09 12.26 -15.80
CA LEU A 146 -0.69 11.85 -14.46
C LEU A 146 0.11 10.53 -14.48
N GLY A 147 -0.32 9.56 -15.30
CA GLY A 147 0.39 8.30 -15.48
C GLY A 147 1.83 8.47 -15.96
N ASN A 148 2.08 9.39 -16.87
CA ASN A 148 3.44 9.71 -17.36
C ASN A 148 4.32 10.25 -16.22
N VAL A 149 3.79 11.12 -15.36
CA VAL A 149 4.54 11.64 -14.22
C VAL A 149 4.84 10.53 -13.21
N ILE A 150 3.83 9.73 -12.85
CA ILE A 150 4.01 8.61 -11.91
C ILE A 150 4.99 7.57 -12.49
N SER A 151 4.93 7.29 -13.78
CA SER A 151 5.88 6.40 -14.47
C SER A 151 7.33 6.86 -14.31
N GLN A 152 7.60 8.17 -14.44
CA GLN A 152 8.93 8.74 -14.22
C GLN A 152 9.36 8.66 -12.75
N ILE A 153 8.46 8.97 -11.80
CA ILE A 153 8.75 8.84 -10.36
C ILE A 153 9.10 7.40 -10.00
N VAL A 154 8.36 6.42 -10.53
CA VAL A 154 8.66 4.99 -10.35
C VAL A 154 10.04 4.65 -10.91
N GLU A 155 10.32 5.05 -12.16
CA GLU A 155 11.61 4.79 -12.81
C GLU A 155 12.79 5.33 -11.99
N ASN A 156 12.65 6.54 -11.44
CA ASN A 156 13.68 7.20 -10.65
C ASN A 156 13.80 6.68 -9.21
N SER A 157 12.77 6.00 -8.71
CA SER A 157 12.76 5.47 -7.34
C SER A 157 13.20 4.01 -7.24
N ILE A 158 13.41 3.32 -8.37
CA ILE A 158 13.87 1.92 -8.35
C ILE A 158 15.39 1.88 -8.29
N PHE A 159 15.93 1.42 -7.16
CA PHE A 159 17.35 1.12 -7.01
C PHE A 159 17.59 -0.39 -6.99
N ASN A 160 18.81 -0.79 -7.40
CA ASN A 160 19.28 -2.16 -7.34
C ASN A 160 20.79 -2.15 -7.12
N ASP A 161 21.23 -2.47 -5.91
CA ASP A 161 22.63 -2.54 -5.55
C ASP A 161 22.97 -3.89 -4.89
N LYS A 162 24.23 -4.08 -4.50
CA LYS A 162 24.69 -5.32 -3.86
C LYS A 162 24.11 -5.59 -2.47
N HIS A 163 23.52 -4.59 -1.83
CA HIS A 163 23.00 -4.66 -0.48
C HIS A 163 21.49 -4.88 -0.45
N GLY A 164 20.75 -4.31 -1.45
CA GLY A 164 19.32 -4.42 -1.53
C GLY A 164 18.75 -3.87 -2.83
N ARG A 165 17.45 -4.09 -3.03
CA ARG A 165 16.77 -3.65 -4.25
C ARG A 165 15.29 -3.38 -4.02
N VAL A 166 14.72 -2.57 -4.89
CA VAL A 166 13.27 -2.54 -5.09
C VAL A 166 12.90 -3.75 -5.94
N SER A 167 12.17 -4.70 -5.37
CA SER A 167 11.75 -5.93 -6.05
C SER A 167 10.28 -5.95 -6.43
N LEU A 168 9.46 -5.04 -5.84
CA LEU A 168 8.01 -4.99 -6.05
C LEU A 168 7.54 -3.53 -6.13
N VAL A 169 6.81 -3.20 -7.19
CA VAL A 169 6.19 -1.88 -7.41
C VAL A 169 4.69 -2.04 -7.38
N SER A 170 4.01 -1.28 -6.51
CA SER A 170 2.56 -1.24 -6.40
C SER A 170 2.01 0.07 -6.92
N VAL A 171 0.94 -0.02 -7.72
CA VAL A 171 0.06 1.12 -8.02
C VAL A 171 -1.19 0.96 -7.17
N ASP A 172 -1.42 1.93 -6.29
CA ASP A 172 -2.55 1.90 -5.36
C ASP A 172 -3.70 2.78 -5.90
N GLU A 173 -4.83 2.14 -6.20
CA GLU A 173 -6.05 2.76 -6.75
C GLU A 173 -7.26 2.55 -5.84
N PRO A 174 -7.24 3.08 -4.61
CA PRO A 174 -8.28 2.80 -3.61
C PRO A 174 -9.67 3.30 -3.98
N VAL A 175 -9.80 4.27 -4.90
CA VAL A 175 -11.11 4.79 -5.30
C VAL A 175 -11.62 4.23 -6.64
N PHE A 176 -10.81 3.46 -7.35
CA PHE A 176 -11.22 2.83 -8.60
C PHE A 176 -12.31 1.77 -8.35
N GLY A 177 -13.36 1.79 -9.15
CA GLY A 177 -14.47 0.83 -9.06
C GLY A 177 -15.39 1.02 -7.86
N LEU A 178 -15.25 2.12 -7.06
CA LEU A 178 -16.15 2.41 -5.93
C LEU A 178 -17.39 3.23 -6.34
N GLN A 179 -17.28 4.00 -7.42
CA GLN A 179 -18.35 4.86 -7.92
C GLN A 179 -18.37 4.81 -9.46
N ASP A 180 -19.54 5.06 -10.03
CA ASP A 180 -19.67 5.24 -11.48
C ASP A 180 -18.96 6.54 -11.89
N ASP A 181 -18.10 6.45 -12.92
CA ASP A 181 -17.39 7.58 -13.50
C ASP A 181 -17.51 7.50 -15.03
N ALA A 182 -18.28 8.41 -15.61
CA ALA A 182 -18.52 8.45 -17.06
C ALA A 182 -17.24 8.59 -17.89
N LEU A 183 -16.15 9.10 -17.32
CA LEU A 183 -14.86 9.18 -18.01
C LEU A 183 -14.24 7.82 -18.29
N ILE A 184 -14.61 6.78 -17.51
CA ILE A 184 -14.08 5.42 -17.68
C ILE A 184 -15.15 4.41 -18.09
N ASP A 185 -16.29 4.86 -18.60
CA ASP A 185 -17.30 3.99 -19.18
C ASP A 185 -16.71 3.10 -20.29
N PHE A 186 -17.31 1.94 -20.47
CA PHE A 186 -16.86 1.01 -21.50
C PHE A 186 -16.85 1.65 -22.89
N GLY A 187 -15.68 1.63 -23.56
CA GLY A 187 -15.45 2.23 -24.87
C GLY A 187 -15.17 3.74 -24.84
N SER A 188 -15.03 4.37 -23.66
CA SER A 188 -14.61 5.77 -23.57
C SER A 188 -13.12 5.95 -23.82
N GLU A 189 -12.74 7.12 -24.32
CA GLU A 189 -11.32 7.51 -24.49
C GLU A 189 -10.59 7.54 -23.13
N GLY A 190 -11.27 7.99 -22.07
CA GLY A 190 -10.70 8.03 -20.73
C GLY A 190 -10.35 6.64 -20.20
N ARG A 191 -11.18 5.62 -20.48
CA ARG A 191 -10.85 4.23 -20.12
C ARG A 191 -9.60 3.72 -20.83
N GLU A 192 -9.47 3.99 -22.10
CA GLU A 192 -8.25 3.63 -22.87
C GLU A 192 -7.03 4.40 -22.34
N ASN A 193 -7.16 5.67 -22.03
CA ASN A 193 -6.09 6.49 -21.49
C ASN A 193 -5.67 6.01 -20.10
N LEU A 194 -6.60 5.58 -19.25
CA LEU A 194 -6.30 4.98 -17.94
C LEU A 194 -5.54 3.66 -18.09
N GLN A 195 -5.99 2.79 -19.00
CA GLN A 195 -5.30 1.54 -19.33
C GLN A 195 -3.86 1.79 -19.78
N ARG A 196 -3.64 2.72 -20.72
CA ARG A 196 -2.31 3.10 -21.19
C ARG A 196 -1.44 3.70 -20.08
N ALA A 197 -2.03 4.49 -19.18
CA ALA A 197 -1.33 5.06 -18.04
C ALA A 197 -0.80 3.97 -17.09
N TRP A 198 -1.63 3.02 -16.70
CA TRP A 198 -1.21 1.88 -15.86
C TRP A 198 -0.17 1.01 -16.57
N GLU A 199 -0.40 0.68 -17.85
CA GLU A 199 0.57 -0.09 -18.64
C GLU A 199 1.95 0.59 -18.68
N SER A 200 1.99 1.92 -18.88
CA SER A 200 3.25 2.68 -18.88
C SER A 200 3.98 2.59 -17.54
N ILE A 201 3.27 2.73 -16.40
CA ILE A 201 3.87 2.66 -15.08
C ILE A 201 4.45 1.25 -14.81
N PHE A 202 3.66 0.20 -15.07
CA PHE A 202 4.10 -1.17 -14.85
C PHE A 202 5.22 -1.60 -15.81
N HIS A 203 5.16 -1.17 -17.06
CA HIS A 203 6.24 -1.42 -18.02
C HIS A 203 7.58 -0.85 -17.54
N LYS A 204 7.58 0.37 -16.97
CA LYS A 204 8.78 0.97 -16.38
C LYS A 204 9.32 0.14 -15.21
N ALA A 205 8.45 -0.32 -14.32
CA ALA A 205 8.85 -1.19 -13.22
C ALA A 205 9.48 -2.50 -13.73
N LYS A 206 8.84 -3.17 -14.68
CA LYS A 206 9.37 -4.40 -15.29
C LYS A 206 10.71 -4.18 -16.00
N SER A 207 10.89 -3.06 -16.69
CA SER A 207 12.16 -2.71 -17.36
C SER A 207 13.34 -2.57 -16.40
N LYS A 208 13.06 -2.37 -15.11
CA LYS A 208 14.03 -2.30 -14.00
C LYS A 208 14.09 -3.62 -13.19
N ASN A 209 13.50 -4.73 -13.70
CA ASN A 209 13.43 -6.03 -13.04
C ASN A 209 12.69 -6.02 -11.69
N ALA A 210 11.69 -5.14 -11.51
CA ALA A 210 10.77 -5.20 -10.40
C ALA A 210 9.47 -5.88 -10.83
N GLN A 211 8.88 -6.70 -9.95
CA GLN A 211 7.53 -7.24 -10.13
C GLN A 211 6.51 -6.12 -9.97
N THR A 212 5.33 -6.29 -10.54
CA THR A 212 4.28 -5.29 -10.57
C THR A 212 3.04 -5.77 -9.82
N LEU A 213 2.46 -4.87 -9.04
CA LEU A 213 1.27 -5.13 -8.24
C LEU A 213 0.29 -3.95 -8.36
N MET A 214 -1.00 -4.24 -8.43
CA MET A 214 -2.06 -3.24 -8.28
C MET A 214 -2.85 -3.53 -7.01
N HIS A 215 -2.95 -2.52 -6.13
CA HIS A 215 -3.76 -2.57 -4.91
C HIS A 215 -5.07 -1.83 -5.12
N LEU A 216 -6.19 -2.54 -4.90
CA LEU A 216 -7.56 -2.08 -5.15
C LEU A 216 -8.42 -2.27 -3.90
N HIS A 217 -9.39 -1.36 -3.67
CA HIS A 217 -10.43 -1.56 -2.65
C HIS A 217 -11.69 -2.21 -3.21
N SER A 218 -11.83 -2.24 -4.53
CA SER A 218 -12.92 -2.91 -5.24
C SER A 218 -12.41 -3.50 -6.55
N THR A 219 -12.83 -4.72 -6.86
CA THR A 219 -12.53 -5.40 -8.12
C THR A 219 -13.77 -5.59 -9.01
N VAL A 220 -14.79 -4.77 -8.79
CA VAL A 220 -16.05 -4.80 -9.58
C VAL A 220 -15.79 -4.44 -11.05
N ASP A 221 -15.01 -3.38 -11.30
CA ASP A 221 -14.52 -3.06 -12.65
C ASP A 221 -13.26 -3.88 -12.93
N GLY A 222 -13.29 -4.67 -13.97
CA GLY A 222 -12.22 -5.60 -14.34
C GLY A 222 -11.17 -5.05 -15.30
N LEU A 223 -11.04 -3.73 -15.51
CA LEU A 223 -10.07 -3.14 -16.45
C LEU A 223 -8.63 -3.58 -16.18
N PHE A 224 -8.27 -3.81 -14.92
CA PHE A 224 -6.93 -4.25 -14.53
C PHE A 224 -6.53 -5.63 -15.09
N TRP A 225 -7.51 -6.47 -15.47
CA TRP A 225 -7.19 -7.74 -16.13
C TRP A 225 -6.54 -7.58 -17.49
N ASP A 226 -6.82 -6.45 -18.18
CA ASP A 226 -6.38 -6.17 -19.55
C ASP A 226 -5.03 -5.43 -19.59
N ILE A 227 -4.32 -5.34 -18.46
CA ILE A 227 -2.98 -4.71 -18.35
C ILE A 227 -1.91 -5.79 -18.49
N ASP A 228 -1.16 -5.80 -19.59
CA ASP A 228 -0.17 -6.84 -19.88
C ASP A 228 1.04 -6.81 -18.93
N SER A 229 1.47 -5.61 -18.54
CA SER A 229 2.62 -5.43 -17.64
C SER A 229 2.26 -5.57 -16.15
N LEU A 230 0.99 -5.74 -15.79
CA LEU A 230 0.57 -6.04 -14.42
C LEU A 230 0.67 -7.53 -14.14
N GLU A 231 1.37 -7.92 -13.07
CA GLU A 231 1.58 -9.33 -12.69
C GLU A 231 0.71 -9.74 -11.50
N ILE A 232 0.57 -8.90 -10.48
CA ILE A 232 -0.04 -9.28 -9.20
C ILE A 232 -1.21 -8.35 -8.88
N ILE A 233 -2.33 -8.93 -8.46
CA ILE A 233 -3.52 -8.17 -8.06
C ILE A 233 -3.70 -8.34 -6.56
N ASP A 234 -4.01 -7.24 -5.87
CA ASP A 234 -4.25 -7.15 -4.44
C ASP A 234 -5.57 -6.43 -4.16
N SER A 235 -6.36 -6.96 -3.23
CA SER A 235 -7.59 -6.33 -2.75
C SER A 235 -7.89 -6.73 -1.31
N HIS A 236 -8.99 -6.23 -0.76
CA HIS A 236 -9.39 -6.49 0.63
C HIS A 236 -9.79 -7.96 0.87
N VAL A 237 -9.75 -8.39 2.13
CA VAL A 237 -10.01 -9.79 2.56
C VAL A 237 -11.35 -10.31 2.04
N ASP A 238 -12.39 -9.49 2.09
CA ASP A 238 -13.76 -9.88 1.73
C ASP A 238 -14.11 -9.61 0.26
N ASP A 239 -13.15 -9.12 -0.55
CA ASP A 239 -13.38 -8.85 -1.96
C ASP A 239 -13.66 -10.14 -2.75
N PRO A 240 -14.61 -10.13 -3.72
CA PRO A 240 -14.90 -11.26 -4.59
C PRO A 240 -13.69 -11.85 -5.31
N LEU A 241 -12.63 -11.07 -5.51
CA LEU A 241 -11.34 -11.51 -6.07
C LEU A 241 -10.81 -12.76 -5.35
N HIS A 242 -10.94 -12.83 -4.03
CA HIS A 242 -10.43 -13.92 -3.20
C HIS A 242 -11.36 -15.13 -3.08
N GLN A 243 -12.57 -15.07 -3.68
CA GLN A 243 -13.62 -16.04 -3.38
C GLN A 243 -14.20 -16.77 -4.60
N THR A 244 -13.98 -16.29 -5.83
CA THR A 244 -14.72 -16.78 -6.98
C THR A 244 -13.92 -17.71 -7.88
N LYS A 245 -14.60 -18.70 -8.51
CA LYS A 245 -14.00 -19.53 -9.56
C LYS A 245 -13.60 -18.72 -10.78
N LYS A 246 -14.37 -17.65 -11.09
CA LYS A 246 -14.06 -16.72 -12.19
C LYS A 246 -12.70 -16.07 -12.03
N THR A 247 -12.30 -15.74 -10.79
CA THR A 247 -10.96 -15.23 -10.50
C THR A 247 -9.89 -16.25 -10.89
N LYS A 248 -10.08 -17.53 -10.54
CA LYS A 248 -9.12 -18.59 -10.93
C LYS A 248 -8.95 -18.67 -12.44
N GLU A 249 -10.06 -18.71 -13.18
CA GLU A 249 -10.06 -18.74 -14.65
C GLU A 249 -9.35 -17.50 -15.24
N LYS A 250 -9.57 -16.33 -14.65
CA LYS A 250 -8.91 -15.08 -15.09
C LYS A 250 -7.42 -15.12 -14.81
N LEU A 251 -6.98 -15.52 -13.61
CA LEU A 251 -5.56 -15.66 -13.27
C LEU A 251 -4.84 -16.61 -14.23
N GLU A 252 -5.47 -17.75 -14.57
CA GLU A 252 -4.92 -18.72 -15.51
C GLU A 252 -4.86 -18.17 -16.94
N SER A 253 -5.92 -17.52 -17.41
CA SER A 253 -6.02 -17.00 -18.78
C SER A 253 -5.16 -15.77 -19.06
N THR A 254 -4.86 -14.96 -18.02
CA THR A 254 -4.03 -13.75 -18.13
C THR A 254 -2.63 -13.89 -17.55
N ASP A 255 -2.29 -15.09 -17.07
CA ASP A 255 -1.05 -15.42 -16.37
C ASP A 255 -0.69 -14.45 -15.21
N LYS A 256 -1.72 -14.04 -14.45
CA LYS A 256 -1.55 -13.15 -13.29
C LYS A 256 -1.57 -13.92 -11.97
N PHE A 257 -1.18 -13.23 -10.92
CA PHE A 257 -1.03 -13.74 -9.57
C PHE A 257 -1.85 -12.94 -8.58
N LEU A 258 -2.00 -13.44 -7.35
CA LEU A 258 -2.66 -12.74 -6.26
C LEU A 258 -1.67 -12.45 -5.13
N LYS A 259 -1.79 -11.26 -4.53
CA LYS A 259 -1.36 -11.10 -3.14
C LYS A 259 -2.53 -11.52 -2.25
N GLY A 260 -2.30 -12.50 -1.38
CA GLY A 260 -3.29 -12.97 -0.41
C GLY A 260 -3.48 -11.95 0.72
N SER A 261 -4.66 -11.35 0.85
CA SER A 261 -5.01 -10.53 1.99
C SER A 261 -5.47 -11.42 3.15
N ILE A 262 -4.67 -11.48 4.23
CA ILE A 262 -4.88 -12.42 5.34
C ILE A 262 -5.15 -11.75 6.68
N ALA A 263 -4.98 -10.43 6.78
CA ALA A 263 -5.25 -9.67 8.00
C ALA A 263 -6.08 -8.42 7.67
N PHE A 264 -7.09 -8.14 8.51
CA PHE A 264 -7.86 -6.91 8.43
C PHE A 264 -7.03 -5.69 8.86
N SER A 265 -7.25 -4.56 8.19
CA SER A 265 -6.56 -3.30 8.42
C SER A 265 -7.41 -2.24 9.15
N GLU A 266 -8.72 -2.40 9.17
CA GLU A 266 -9.63 -1.49 9.86
C GLU A 266 -9.75 -1.84 11.35
N PHE A 267 -9.19 -1.01 12.23
CA PHE A 267 -9.13 -1.29 13.66
C PHE A 267 -10.52 -1.34 14.32
N ASP A 268 -11.46 -0.51 13.87
CA ASP A 268 -12.86 -0.56 14.33
C ASP A 268 -13.53 -1.90 13.99
N ASN A 269 -13.21 -2.47 12.84
CA ASN A 269 -13.70 -3.79 12.46
C ASN A 269 -13.11 -4.89 13.36
N LEU A 270 -11.84 -4.81 13.71
CA LEU A 270 -11.20 -5.73 14.66
C LEU A 270 -11.87 -5.66 16.04
N ILE A 271 -12.15 -4.46 16.55
CA ILE A 271 -12.88 -4.26 17.80
C ILE A 271 -14.30 -4.86 17.67
N ARG A 272 -15.02 -4.56 16.59
CA ARG A 272 -16.35 -5.09 16.30
C ARG A 272 -16.40 -6.60 16.34
N GLN A 273 -15.48 -7.26 15.62
CA GLN A 273 -15.41 -8.72 15.58
C GLN A 273 -15.17 -9.31 16.98
N ARG A 274 -14.29 -8.68 17.77
CA ARG A 274 -14.02 -9.11 19.13
C ARG A 274 -15.24 -8.98 20.05
N ILE A 275 -16.00 -7.89 19.93
CA ILE A 275 -17.25 -7.66 20.66
C ILE A 275 -18.28 -8.73 20.29
N LEU A 276 -18.49 -8.96 19.00
CA LEU A 276 -19.48 -9.92 18.51
C LEU A 276 -19.13 -11.37 18.90
N SER A 277 -17.85 -11.75 18.84
CA SER A 277 -17.40 -13.09 19.22
C SER A 277 -17.54 -13.38 20.73
N ASN A 278 -17.47 -12.36 21.57
CA ASN A 278 -17.58 -12.48 23.03
C ASN A 278 -19.02 -12.30 23.52
N SER A 279 -19.95 -11.87 22.68
CA SER A 279 -21.36 -11.68 23.07
C SER A 279 -22.15 -12.98 22.93
N ARG A 280 -22.90 -13.31 23.99
CA ARG A 280 -23.88 -14.43 23.96
C ARG A 280 -25.23 -14.01 23.39
N GLU A 281 -25.48 -12.71 23.28
CA GLU A 281 -26.75 -12.14 22.83
C GLU A 281 -26.55 -11.44 21.49
N LYS A 282 -27.62 -11.35 20.70
CA LYS A 282 -27.62 -10.59 19.45
C LYS A 282 -27.62 -9.09 19.77
N LEU A 283 -26.50 -8.43 19.58
CA LEU A 283 -26.36 -6.99 19.78
C LEU A 283 -27.00 -6.22 18.61
N THR A 284 -27.55 -5.05 18.93
CA THR A 284 -27.96 -4.06 17.89
C THR A 284 -26.74 -3.31 17.39
N GLU A 285 -26.80 -2.74 16.17
CA GLU A 285 -25.74 -1.90 15.63
C GLU A 285 -25.39 -0.71 16.54
N VAL A 286 -26.39 -0.08 17.17
CA VAL A 286 -26.18 1.01 18.12
C VAL A 286 -25.34 0.53 19.28
N SER A 287 -25.70 -0.60 19.91
CA SER A 287 -24.95 -1.17 21.02
C SER A 287 -23.53 -1.58 20.65
N VAL A 288 -23.33 -2.09 19.43
CA VAL A 288 -21.97 -2.42 18.94
C VAL A 288 -21.13 -1.15 18.80
N ASN A 289 -21.68 -0.09 18.20
CA ASN A 289 -20.96 1.18 18.02
C ASN A 289 -20.63 1.86 19.37
N GLU A 290 -21.54 1.80 20.37
CA GLU A 290 -21.25 2.26 21.72
C GLU A 290 -20.08 1.50 22.34
N LYS A 291 -20.06 0.18 22.22
CA LYS A 291 -18.96 -0.67 22.73
C LYS A 291 -17.63 -0.42 21.99
N ILE A 292 -17.65 -0.12 20.69
CA ILE A 292 -16.45 0.30 19.95
C ILE A 292 -15.92 1.63 20.53
N ALA A 293 -16.79 2.60 20.75
CA ALA A 293 -16.40 3.87 21.36
C ALA A 293 -15.86 3.70 22.81
N GLU A 294 -16.43 2.80 23.61
CA GLU A 294 -15.92 2.44 24.93
C GLU A 294 -14.52 1.77 24.86
N ALA A 295 -14.31 0.87 23.89
CA ALA A 295 -13.01 0.24 23.67
C ALA A 295 -11.93 1.28 23.34
N TRP A 296 -12.23 2.23 22.46
CA TRP A 296 -11.32 3.33 22.15
C TRP A 296 -11.01 4.21 23.39
N LYS A 297 -12.04 4.53 24.21
CA LYS A 297 -11.82 5.29 25.45
C LYS A 297 -10.90 4.54 26.41
N SER A 298 -11.10 3.23 26.56
CA SER A 298 -10.27 2.38 27.42
C SER A 298 -8.82 2.27 26.91
N ILE A 299 -8.62 2.11 25.59
CA ILE A 299 -7.29 2.15 24.97
C ILE A 299 -6.61 3.49 25.23
N ASN A 300 -7.29 4.60 24.98
CA ASN A 300 -6.74 5.94 25.16
C ASN A 300 -6.38 6.28 26.61
N ARG A 301 -7.03 5.62 27.58
CA ARG A 301 -6.69 5.72 29.02
C ARG A 301 -5.58 4.75 29.45
N GLY A 302 -5.10 3.88 28.54
CA GLY A 302 -4.12 2.86 28.87
C GLY A 302 -4.67 1.70 29.72
N GLU A 303 -5.99 1.55 29.81
CA GLU A 303 -6.65 0.49 30.57
C GLU A 303 -6.62 -0.84 29.80
N ASN A 304 -6.67 -0.79 28.47
CA ASN A 304 -6.60 -1.96 27.59
C ASN A 304 -5.42 -1.85 26.61
N ASP A 305 -4.66 -2.94 26.48
CA ASP A 305 -3.68 -3.07 25.41
C ASP A 305 -4.42 -3.27 24.07
N PRO A 306 -4.23 -2.40 23.06
CA PRO A 306 -4.87 -2.54 21.75
C PRO A 306 -4.57 -3.87 21.04
N LYS A 307 -3.49 -4.56 21.38
CA LYS A 307 -3.12 -5.87 20.82
C LYS A 307 -4.13 -6.97 21.11
N ILE A 308 -5.00 -6.80 22.10
CA ILE A 308 -6.06 -7.78 22.40
C ILE A 308 -7.12 -7.87 21.28
N PHE A 309 -7.27 -6.82 20.48
CA PHE A 309 -8.22 -6.77 19.37
C PHE A 309 -7.66 -7.37 18.08
N LEU A 310 -6.35 -7.57 17.99
CA LEU A 310 -5.71 -8.11 16.80
C LEU A 310 -6.13 -9.56 16.54
N GLU A 311 -6.28 -9.92 15.28
CA GLU A 311 -6.58 -11.28 14.85
C GLU A 311 -5.50 -12.28 15.29
N ASN A 312 -5.91 -13.50 15.56
CA ASN A 312 -4.99 -14.58 15.90
C ASN A 312 -4.25 -15.09 14.66
N ILE A 313 -3.04 -15.58 14.88
CA ILE A 313 -2.20 -16.19 13.82
C ILE A 313 -2.94 -17.31 13.09
N ASP A 314 -3.69 -18.15 13.82
CA ASP A 314 -4.45 -19.27 13.24
C ASP A 314 -5.53 -18.82 12.25
N VAL A 315 -6.20 -17.69 12.52
CA VAL A 315 -7.21 -17.12 11.61
C VAL A 315 -6.54 -16.65 10.31
N MET A 316 -5.42 -15.97 10.41
CA MET A 316 -4.63 -15.52 9.25
C MET A 316 -4.09 -16.73 8.44
N LYS A 317 -3.60 -17.76 9.13
CA LYS A 317 -3.15 -19.01 8.53
C LYS A 317 -4.28 -19.75 7.79
N GLN A 318 -5.48 -19.79 8.37
CA GLN A 318 -6.65 -20.40 7.73
C GLN A 318 -7.07 -19.64 6.46
N ARG A 319 -7.00 -18.29 6.46
CA ARG A 319 -7.24 -17.50 5.24
C ARG A 319 -6.20 -17.81 4.16
N LEU A 320 -4.92 -17.84 4.51
CA LEU A 320 -3.87 -18.21 3.57
C LEU A 320 -4.09 -19.62 3.00
N ALA A 321 -4.38 -20.59 3.86
CA ALA A 321 -4.69 -21.95 3.44
C ALA A 321 -5.86 -22.02 2.46
N LYS A 322 -6.93 -21.26 2.72
CA LYS A 322 -8.09 -21.18 1.82
C LYS A 322 -7.69 -20.64 0.44
N LEU A 323 -6.91 -19.56 0.39
CA LEU A 323 -6.43 -18.97 -0.86
C LEU A 323 -5.54 -19.92 -1.64
N VAL A 324 -4.55 -20.55 -0.98
CA VAL A 324 -3.64 -21.49 -1.61
C VAL A 324 -4.38 -22.75 -2.11
N ASN A 325 -5.32 -23.27 -1.35
CA ASN A 325 -6.14 -24.40 -1.78
C ASN A 325 -7.03 -24.09 -2.99
N GLN A 326 -7.50 -22.85 -3.09
CA GLN A 326 -8.38 -22.42 -4.18
C GLN A 326 -7.61 -22.09 -5.46
N PHE A 327 -6.48 -21.39 -5.36
CA PHE A 327 -5.77 -20.83 -6.50
C PHE A 327 -4.46 -21.55 -6.84
N GLY A 328 -3.89 -22.30 -5.91
CA GLY A 328 -2.54 -22.88 -6.01
C GLY A 328 -1.48 -21.99 -5.32
N VAL A 329 -0.48 -22.60 -4.70
CA VAL A 329 0.60 -21.89 -4.01
C VAL A 329 1.41 -21.00 -4.97
N GLU A 330 1.57 -21.46 -6.21
CA GLU A 330 2.27 -20.74 -7.28
C GLU A 330 1.54 -19.43 -7.69
N ARG A 331 0.21 -19.38 -7.52
CA ARG A 331 -0.62 -18.21 -7.84
C ARG A 331 -0.74 -17.20 -6.68
N VAL A 332 -0.19 -17.53 -5.49
CA VAL A 332 -0.20 -16.64 -4.31
C VAL A 332 1.24 -16.36 -3.85
N PRO A 333 2.06 -15.63 -4.64
CA PRO A 333 3.47 -15.41 -4.31
C PRO A 333 3.67 -14.50 -3.09
N TYR A 334 2.68 -13.69 -2.75
CA TYR A 334 2.72 -12.80 -1.60
C TYR A 334 1.47 -12.92 -0.74
N ALA A 335 1.64 -12.64 0.57
CA ALA A 335 0.52 -12.45 1.49
C ALA A 335 0.83 -11.32 2.50
N GLY A 336 -0.23 -10.70 3.03
CA GLY A 336 -0.05 -9.57 3.94
C GLY A 336 -1.36 -9.02 4.49
N PRO A 337 -1.32 -7.86 5.16
CA PRO A 337 -2.52 -7.11 5.50
C PRO A 337 -3.24 -6.66 4.23
N GLU A 338 -4.57 -6.54 4.29
CA GLU A 338 -5.40 -6.10 3.17
C GLU A 338 -5.14 -4.66 2.74
N CYS A 339 -4.76 -3.79 3.67
CA CYS A 339 -4.48 -2.38 3.43
C CYS A 339 -3.42 -1.85 4.42
N GLY A 340 -3.11 -0.55 4.38
CA GLY A 340 -2.24 0.13 5.33
C GLY A 340 -2.81 0.12 6.76
N LEU A 341 -1.94 0.12 7.76
CA LEU A 341 -2.31 0.01 9.18
C LEU A 341 -2.31 1.36 9.91
N LYS A 342 -2.36 2.48 9.18
CA LYS A 342 -2.36 3.84 9.77
C LYS A 342 -3.49 4.07 10.77
N GLY A 343 -4.64 3.41 10.59
CA GLY A 343 -5.80 3.48 11.47
C GLY A 343 -5.69 2.68 12.77
N PHE A 344 -4.59 1.96 13.00
CA PHE A 344 -4.38 1.20 14.23
C PHE A 344 -4.19 2.14 15.43
N ALA A 345 -4.57 1.66 16.61
CA ALA A 345 -4.56 2.47 17.82
C ALA A 345 -3.16 2.96 18.22
N THR A 346 -2.13 2.15 17.99
CA THR A 346 -0.73 2.49 18.29
C THR A 346 0.21 1.91 17.23
N TYR A 347 1.41 2.49 17.13
CA TYR A 347 2.48 1.97 16.29
C TYR A 347 2.84 0.51 16.65
N GLU A 348 2.92 0.21 17.95
CA GLU A 348 3.27 -1.11 18.47
C GLU A 348 2.19 -2.16 18.14
N SER A 349 0.91 -1.78 18.11
CA SER A 349 -0.15 -2.70 17.69
C SER A 349 -0.09 -2.98 16.19
N ALA A 350 0.26 -2.00 15.37
CA ALA A 350 0.45 -2.20 13.94
C ALA A 350 1.66 -3.10 13.64
N VAL A 351 2.80 -2.88 14.31
CA VAL A 351 3.99 -3.74 14.20
C VAL A 351 3.70 -5.17 14.68
N GLU A 352 2.92 -5.33 15.75
CA GLU A 352 2.48 -6.66 16.22
C GLU A 352 1.57 -7.36 15.19
N CYS A 353 0.68 -6.64 14.51
CA CYS A 353 -0.10 -7.19 13.40
C CYS A 353 0.82 -7.75 12.29
N LEU A 354 1.84 -6.98 11.87
CA LEU A 354 2.82 -7.43 10.89
C LEU A 354 3.59 -8.67 11.35
N ARG A 355 3.97 -8.74 12.64
CA ARG A 355 4.61 -9.91 13.23
C ARG A 355 3.70 -11.14 13.15
N ARG A 356 2.40 -11.01 13.45
CA ARG A 356 1.42 -12.11 13.34
C ARG A 356 1.24 -12.57 11.91
N VAL A 357 1.21 -11.65 10.94
CA VAL A 357 1.17 -11.96 9.49
C VAL A 357 2.37 -12.79 9.08
N SER A 358 3.59 -12.34 9.41
CA SER A 358 4.82 -13.11 9.10
C SER A 358 4.78 -14.50 9.74
N SER A 359 4.44 -14.59 11.03
CA SER A 359 4.33 -15.88 11.74
C SER A 359 3.27 -16.81 11.14
N ALA A 360 2.15 -16.27 10.63
CA ALA A 360 1.12 -17.07 9.96
C ALA A 360 1.64 -17.71 8.67
N ILE A 361 2.40 -16.93 7.87
CA ILE A 361 2.99 -17.41 6.61
C ILE A 361 4.08 -18.46 6.89
N GLU A 362 5.02 -18.16 7.79
CA GLU A 362 6.08 -19.11 8.18
C GLU A 362 5.52 -20.44 8.73
N SER A 363 4.45 -20.37 9.54
CA SER A 363 3.83 -21.58 10.12
C SER A 363 2.97 -22.35 9.13
N PHE A 364 2.57 -21.75 8.01
CA PHE A 364 1.83 -22.41 6.94
C PHE A 364 2.76 -23.28 6.09
N GLU A 365 4.02 -22.90 5.92
CA GLU A 365 5.01 -23.59 5.08
C GLU A 365 5.73 -24.75 5.79
N LYS A 366 5.61 -24.83 7.13
CA LYS A 366 6.10 -25.94 7.96
C LYS A 366 5.08 -27.06 8.09
#